data_b6b63fb4d93deba6dae28ff65ad442a0
#
_entry.id   b6b63fb4d93deba6dae28ff65ad442a0
#
_cell.length_a   1.000
_cell.length_b   1.000
_cell.length_c   1.000
_cell.angle_alpha   90.00
_cell.angle_beta   90.00
_cell.angle_gamma   90.00
#
_symmetry.space_group_name_H-M   'P 1'
#
loop_
_entity.id
_entity.type
_entity.pdbx_description
1 polymer ?
#
loop_
_entity_poly.entity_id
_entity_poly.type
_entity_poly.pdbx_seq_one_letter_code
_entity_poly.pdbx_strand_id
1 'polypeptide(L)'
;MIWWGSDPGRGLLERLAIARLEESTNWLQNVRWRLDGLKLLLDFEIVEDVSRWRLVMHYPDFFPSIPPLVFNADGERLSGHQYGLSGELCLEFRPDNWELSWTGAMMIESAHRLLVGESAE
;
A
#
# COMPACT_ATOMS: atom_id res chain seq x y z
N MET A 1 -18.51 8.51 8.50
CA MET A 1 -18.22 9.35 7.31
C MET A 1 -16.91 8.89 6.67
N ILE A 2 -16.89 8.85 5.34
CA ILE A 2 -15.72 8.36 4.61
C ILE A 2 -14.60 9.41 4.71
N TRP A 3 -13.39 9.00 5.09
CA TRP A 3 -12.30 9.95 5.33
C TRP A 3 -11.96 10.79 4.08
N TRP A 4 -11.96 10.17 2.91
CA TRP A 4 -11.60 10.87 1.67
C TRP A 4 -12.72 11.78 1.17
N GLY A 5 -13.94 11.58 1.63
CA GLY A 5 -15.05 12.49 1.37
C GLY A 5 -15.09 13.64 2.35
N SER A 6 -14.70 13.40 3.61
CA SER A 6 -14.72 14.45 4.63
C SER A 6 -13.44 15.30 4.64
N ASP A 7 -12.37 14.80 4.07
CA ASP A 7 -11.10 15.51 3.94
C ASP A 7 -10.54 15.34 2.52
N PRO A 8 -11.10 16.08 1.55
CA PRO A 8 -10.63 15.95 0.16
C PRO A 8 -9.20 16.41 -0.04
N GLY A 9 -8.69 17.32 0.80
CA GLY A 9 -7.29 17.73 0.77
C GLY A 9 -6.36 16.57 1.08
N ARG A 10 -6.72 15.75 2.06
CA ARG A 10 -5.94 14.56 2.38
C ARG A 10 -6.00 13.52 1.25
N GLY A 11 -7.18 13.36 0.62
CA GLY A 11 -7.32 12.49 -0.53
C GLY A 11 -6.43 12.92 -1.68
N LEU A 12 -6.37 14.22 -1.96
CA LEU A 12 -5.49 14.76 -3.00
C LEU A 12 -4.01 14.55 -2.64
N LEU A 13 -3.65 14.75 -1.38
CA LEU A 13 -2.28 14.52 -0.91
C LEU A 13 -1.84 13.09 -1.17
N GLU A 14 -2.71 12.10 -0.88
CA GLU A 14 -2.41 10.69 -1.11
C GLU A 14 -2.21 10.40 -2.60
N ARG A 15 -3.11 10.93 -3.44
CA ARG A 15 -3.01 10.72 -4.88
C ARG A 15 -1.73 11.31 -5.46
N LEU A 16 -1.35 12.51 -5.02
CA LEU A 16 -0.13 13.17 -5.48
C LEU A 16 1.13 12.44 -5.00
N ALA A 17 1.15 12.00 -3.75
CA ALA A 17 2.30 11.30 -3.20
C ALA A 17 2.55 9.99 -3.96
N ILE A 18 1.50 9.25 -4.26
CA ILE A 18 1.61 7.98 -4.98
C ILE A 18 1.99 8.23 -6.45
N ALA A 19 1.42 9.26 -7.09
CA ALA A 19 1.77 9.61 -8.46
C ALA A 19 3.26 10.00 -8.57
N ARG A 20 3.77 10.75 -7.60
CA ARG A 20 5.19 11.11 -7.55
C ARG A 20 6.09 9.89 -7.38
N LEU A 21 5.67 8.95 -6.54
CA LEU A 21 6.41 7.71 -6.36
C LEU A 21 6.45 6.92 -7.66
N GLU A 22 5.32 6.81 -8.34
CA GLU A 22 5.24 6.10 -9.63
C GLU A 22 6.17 6.73 -10.67
N GLU A 23 6.20 8.07 -10.73
CA GLU A 23 7.05 8.80 -11.69
C GLU A 23 8.54 8.69 -11.35
N SER A 24 8.88 8.63 -10.07
CA SER A 24 10.27 8.65 -9.63
C SER A 24 10.92 7.28 -9.54
N THR A 25 10.15 6.21 -9.77
CA THR A 25 10.66 4.84 -9.70
C THR A 25 10.37 4.09 -10.99
N ASN A 26 11.10 3.00 -11.22
CA ASN A 26 10.83 2.10 -12.34
C ASN A 26 10.20 0.78 -11.86
N TRP A 27 10.03 0.61 -10.55
CA TRP A 27 9.52 -0.65 -10.00
C TRP A 27 8.04 -0.58 -9.62
N LEU A 28 7.45 0.61 -9.48
CA LEU A 28 6.02 0.76 -9.17
C LEU A 28 5.27 0.94 -10.50
N GLN A 29 4.38 -0.01 -10.80
CA GLN A 29 3.67 -0.04 -12.08
C GLN A 29 2.20 -0.37 -11.90
N ASN A 30 1.40 -0.03 -12.90
CA ASN A 30 -0.02 -0.38 -13.01
C ASN A 30 -0.83 0.06 -11.78
N VAL A 31 -0.59 1.28 -11.34
CA VAL A 31 -1.30 1.89 -10.21
C VAL A 31 -2.72 2.23 -10.63
N ARG A 32 -3.70 1.75 -9.87
CA ARG A 32 -5.10 2.03 -10.16
C ARG A 32 -5.93 2.15 -8.88
N TRP A 33 -6.55 3.30 -8.73
CA TRP A 33 -7.50 3.52 -7.65
C TRP A 33 -8.85 2.89 -7.98
N ARG A 34 -9.49 2.26 -6.99
CA ARG A 34 -10.85 1.74 -7.18
C ARG A 34 -11.63 1.78 -5.88
N LEU A 35 -12.94 1.72 -6.02
CA LEU A 35 -13.86 1.64 -4.89
C LEU A 35 -14.53 0.28 -4.92
N ASP A 36 -14.59 -0.36 -3.75
CA ASP A 36 -15.37 -1.57 -3.53
C ASP A 36 -16.40 -1.22 -2.45
N GLY A 37 -17.62 -0.86 -2.90
CA GLY A 37 -18.59 -0.25 -2.01
C GLY A 37 -18.04 1.09 -1.52
N LEU A 38 -17.90 1.23 -0.19
CA LEU A 38 -17.31 2.44 0.44
C LEU A 38 -15.85 2.27 0.80
N LYS A 39 -15.23 1.16 0.37
CA LYS A 39 -13.81 0.90 0.64
C LYS A 39 -12.96 1.46 -0.49
N LEU A 40 -11.98 2.29 -0.14
CA LEU A 40 -11.03 2.83 -1.11
C LEU A 40 -9.82 1.92 -1.18
N LEU A 41 -9.53 1.45 -2.38
CA LEU A 41 -8.46 0.50 -2.64
C LEU A 41 -7.53 1.06 -3.71
N LEU A 42 -6.25 0.68 -3.61
CA LEU A 42 -5.25 0.98 -4.64
C LEU A 42 -4.63 -0.33 -5.09
N ASP A 43 -4.89 -0.70 -6.35
CA ASP A 43 -4.20 -1.83 -6.97
C ASP A 43 -2.87 -1.34 -7.53
N PHE A 44 -1.81 -2.11 -7.33
CA PHE A 44 -0.51 -1.76 -7.88
C PHE A 44 0.35 -3.01 -8.02
N GLU A 45 1.43 -2.86 -8.79
CA GLU A 45 2.40 -3.93 -8.96
C GLU A 45 3.79 -3.42 -8.60
N ILE A 46 4.56 -4.29 -7.98
CA ILE A 46 5.99 -4.06 -7.74
C ILE A 46 6.75 -5.00 -8.66
N VAL A 47 7.65 -4.43 -9.47
CA VAL A 47 8.41 -5.17 -10.48
C VAL A 47 9.89 -5.00 -10.18
N GLU A 48 10.60 -6.12 -10.03
CA GLU A 48 12.04 -6.11 -9.78
C GLU A 48 12.64 -7.28 -10.54
N ASP A 49 13.55 -6.98 -11.48
CA ASP A 49 14.16 -7.98 -12.34
C ASP A 49 13.09 -8.85 -13.05
N VAL A 50 13.05 -10.16 -12.76
CA VAL A 50 12.08 -11.08 -13.34
C VAL A 50 10.84 -11.25 -12.46
N SER A 51 10.82 -10.64 -11.30
CA SER A 51 9.73 -10.80 -10.33
C SER A 51 8.68 -9.70 -10.49
N ARG A 52 7.43 -10.09 -10.34
CA ARG A 52 6.29 -9.17 -10.39
C ARG A 52 5.31 -9.58 -9.29
N TRP A 53 5.05 -8.64 -8.38
CA TRP A 53 4.10 -8.86 -7.28
C TRP A 53 2.88 -7.97 -7.49
N ARG A 54 1.70 -8.56 -7.47
CA ARG A 54 0.43 -7.84 -7.58
C ARG A 54 -0.13 -7.64 -6.19
N LEU A 55 -0.32 -6.38 -5.83
CA LEU A 55 -0.69 -6.00 -4.47
C LEU A 55 -1.91 -5.09 -4.48
N VAL A 56 -2.57 -5.03 -3.33
CA VAL A 56 -3.68 -4.09 -3.10
C VAL A 56 -3.48 -3.40 -1.76
N MET A 57 -3.61 -2.07 -1.75
CA MET A 57 -3.57 -1.29 -0.52
C MET A 57 -4.98 -0.87 -0.17
N HIS A 58 -5.37 -1.16 1.05
CA HIS A 58 -6.69 -0.83 1.57
C HIS A 58 -6.58 0.34 2.54
N TYR A 59 -7.33 1.41 2.27
CA TYR A 59 -7.43 2.55 3.17
C TYR A 59 -8.58 2.31 4.15
N PRO A 60 -8.28 2.17 5.46
CA PRO A 60 -9.34 1.93 6.43
C PRO A 60 -10.17 3.20 6.68
N ASP A 61 -11.36 3.01 7.25
CA ASP A 61 -12.27 4.14 7.52
C ASP A 61 -11.66 5.19 8.43
N PHE A 62 -10.76 4.78 9.32
CA PHE A 62 -10.12 5.69 10.27
C PHE A 62 -8.80 6.28 9.77
N PHE A 63 -8.45 6.02 8.50
CA PHE A 63 -7.30 6.71 7.90
C PHE A 63 -7.55 8.24 7.93
N PRO A 64 -6.60 9.08 8.26
CA PRO A 64 -5.17 8.81 8.49
C PRO A 64 -4.77 8.54 9.95
N SER A 65 -5.71 8.32 10.84
CA SER A 65 -5.40 8.00 12.25
C SER A 65 -4.73 6.64 12.39
N ILE A 66 -5.03 5.71 11.47
CA ILE A 66 -4.34 4.43 11.37
C ILE A 66 -3.83 4.26 9.93
N PRO A 67 -2.78 3.43 9.73
CA PRO A 67 -2.18 3.29 8.40
C PRO A 67 -3.04 2.50 7.45
N PRO A 68 -2.80 2.67 6.12
CA PRO A 68 -3.35 1.73 5.15
C PRO A 68 -2.72 0.35 5.33
N LEU A 69 -3.39 -0.68 4.85
CA LEU A 69 -2.90 -2.06 4.91
C LEU A 69 -2.61 -2.53 3.50
N VAL A 70 -1.53 -3.29 3.34
CA VAL A 70 -1.13 -3.83 2.03
C VAL A 70 -1.29 -5.34 2.04
N PHE A 71 -1.97 -5.86 1.01
CA PHE A 71 -2.26 -7.28 0.87
C PHE A 71 -1.76 -7.80 -0.47
N ASN A 72 -1.49 -9.10 -0.52
CA ASN A 72 -1.28 -9.79 -1.78
C ASN A 72 -2.63 -9.87 -2.52
N ALA A 73 -2.67 -9.40 -3.75
CA ALA A 73 -3.90 -9.37 -4.54
C ALA A 73 -4.43 -10.77 -4.87
N ASP A 74 -3.55 -11.77 -4.98
CA ASP A 74 -3.92 -13.12 -5.35
C ASP A 74 -4.20 -14.03 -4.15
N GLY A 75 -4.10 -13.51 -2.93
CA GLY A 75 -4.35 -14.28 -1.72
C GLY A 75 -3.24 -15.25 -1.35
N GLU A 76 -2.14 -15.28 -2.09
CA GLU A 76 -1.01 -16.16 -1.81
C GLU A 76 -0.06 -15.53 -0.80
N ARG A 77 0.71 -16.38 -0.13
CA ARG A 77 1.73 -15.90 0.78
C ARG A 77 3.00 -15.55 0.00
N LEU A 78 3.36 -14.27 0.00
CA LEU A 78 4.50 -13.76 -0.75
C LEU A 78 5.80 -13.76 0.06
N SER A 79 5.71 -13.73 1.39
CA SER A 79 6.89 -13.68 2.25
C SER A 79 6.58 -14.29 3.61
N GLY A 80 7.63 -14.52 4.40
CA GLY A 80 7.49 -14.98 5.77
C GLY A 80 6.93 -13.93 6.72
N HIS A 81 6.82 -12.68 6.24
CA HIS A 81 6.36 -11.54 7.04
C HIS A 81 4.92 -11.15 6.71
N GLN A 82 4.07 -12.13 6.43
CA GLN A 82 2.63 -11.90 6.25
C GLN A 82 1.87 -12.37 7.46
N TYR A 83 0.79 -11.64 7.77
CA TYR A 83 -0.09 -11.99 8.89
C TYR A 83 -1.15 -12.99 8.44
N GLY A 84 -1.20 -14.15 9.08
CA GLY A 84 -2.30 -15.09 8.96
C GLY A 84 -2.71 -15.42 7.53
N LEU A 85 -4.00 -15.72 7.36
CA LEU A 85 -4.57 -16.13 6.09
C LEU A 85 -5.03 -14.96 5.22
N SER A 86 -5.03 -13.73 5.76
CA SER A 86 -5.49 -12.56 5.04
C SER A 86 -4.54 -12.08 3.95
N GLY A 87 -3.27 -12.51 4.01
CA GLY A 87 -2.25 -12.06 3.06
C GLY A 87 -1.71 -10.66 3.32
N GLU A 88 -2.03 -10.08 4.46
CA GLU A 88 -1.52 -8.76 4.84
C GLU A 88 -0.02 -8.82 5.05
N LEU A 89 0.71 -7.87 4.44
CA LEU A 89 2.15 -7.79 4.61
C LEU A 89 2.51 -7.14 5.94
N CYS A 90 3.53 -7.70 6.60
CA CYS A 90 4.05 -7.16 7.85
C CYS A 90 5.07 -6.07 7.55
N LEU A 91 4.60 -4.83 7.44
CA LEU A 91 5.42 -3.70 7.02
C LEU A 91 6.02 -2.94 8.20
N GLU A 92 6.92 -1.99 7.90
CA GLU A 92 7.61 -1.19 8.90
C GLU A 92 6.66 -0.26 9.65
N PHE A 93 5.57 0.15 9.01
CA PHE A 93 4.61 1.12 9.57
C PHE A 93 3.37 0.39 10.03
N ARG A 94 3.02 0.56 11.30
CA ARG A 94 1.95 -0.15 11.99
C ARG A 94 1.13 0.84 12.80
N PRO A 95 -0.05 0.45 13.30
CA PRO A 95 -0.85 1.38 14.11
C PRO A 95 -0.11 1.97 15.30
N ASP A 96 0.85 1.25 15.89
CA ASP A 96 1.58 1.70 17.07
C ASP A 96 2.69 2.71 16.76
N ASN A 97 3.14 2.82 15.51
CA ASN A 97 4.19 3.78 15.12
C ASN A 97 3.77 4.74 14.01
N TRP A 98 2.53 4.66 13.55
CA TRP A 98 2.04 5.49 12.44
C TRP A 98 1.85 6.94 12.88
N GLU A 99 2.20 7.88 12.00
CA GLU A 99 1.99 9.31 12.22
C GLU A 99 1.01 9.88 11.20
N LEU A 100 0.23 10.88 11.62
CA LEU A 100 -0.83 11.45 10.78
C LEU A 100 -0.32 12.06 9.47
N SER A 101 0.91 12.54 9.46
CA SER A 101 1.52 13.15 8.27
C SER A 101 2.04 12.15 7.26
N TRP A 102 2.11 10.87 7.62
CA TRP A 102 2.65 9.84 6.73
C TRP A 102 1.61 9.45 5.69
N THR A 103 2.09 8.90 4.56
CA THR A 103 1.24 8.63 3.39
C THR A 103 1.28 7.16 3.01
N GLY A 104 0.30 6.76 2.18
CA GLY A 104 0.27 5.42 1.61
C GLY A 104 1.47 5.14 0.73
N ALA A 105 2.08 6.17 0.12
CA ALA A 105 3.32 5.99 -0.65
C ALA A 105 4.42 5.38 0.21
N MET A 106 4.50 5.75 1.49
CA MET A 106 5.48 5.16 2.42
C MET A 106 5.21 3.66 2.64
N MET A 107 3.94 3.26 2.67
CA MET A 107 3.58 1.85 2.78
C MET A 107 4.01 1.07 1.54
N ILE A 108 3.85 1.66 0.36
CA ILE A 108 4.28 1.05 -0.90
C ILE A 108 5.79 0.87 -0.92
N GLU A 109 6.54 1.89 -0.49
CA GLU A 109 8.00 1.80 -0.39
C GLU A 109 8.43 0.72 0.60
N SER A 110 7.74 0.61 1.74
CA SER A 110 8.02 -0.43 2.72
C SER A 110 7.76 -1.83 2.13
N ALA A 111 6.66 -1.98 1.37
CA ALA A 111 6.37 -3.25 0.70
C ALA A 111 7.46 -3.61 -0.31
N HIS A 112 7.95 -2.62 -1.06
CA HIS A 112 9.05 -2.83 -2.00
C HIS A 112 10.31 -3.35 -1.29
N ARG A 113 10.69 -2.71 -0.19
CA ARG A 113 11.86 -3.14 0.58
C ARG A 113 11.69 -4.56 1.13
N LEU A 114 10.50 -4.88 1.63
CA LEU A 114 10.23 -6.21 2.17
C LEU A 114 10.36 -7.28 1.08
N LEU A 115 9.68 -7.08 -0.05
CA LEU A 115 9.63 -8.10 -1.10
C LEU A 115 10.98 -8.30 -1.78
N VAL A 116 11.71 -7.22 -2.04
CA VAL A 116 13.03 -7.30 -2.65
C VAL A 116 14.02 -7.93 -1.67
N GLY A 117 13.95 -7.59 -0.39
CA GLY A 117 14.81 -8.18 0.64
C GLY A 117 14.59 -9.66 0.80
N GLU A 118 13.33 -10.11 0.79
CA GLU A 118 13.00 -11.54 0.93
C GLU A 118 13.46 -12.33 -0.30
N SER A 119 13.31 -11.76 -1.50
CA SER A 119 13.69 -12.47 -2.73
C SER A 119 15.21 -12.53 -2.92
N ALA A 120 15.96 -11.65 -2.25
CA ALA A 120 17.43 -11.66 -2.30
C ALA A 120 18.05 -12.73 -1.40
N GLU A 121 17.28 -13.28 -0.49
CA GLU A 121 17.74 -14.35 0.40
C GLU A 121 17.53 -15.71 -0.25
#